data_0739c599d885f5a9bbb5f8eb94c00eab
#
_entry.id   0739c599d885f5a9bbb5f8eb94c00eab
#
_cell.length_a   1.000
_cell.length_b   1.000
_cell.length_c   1.000
_cell.angle_alpha   90.00
_cell.angle_beta   90.00
_cell.angle_gamma   90.00
#
_symmetry.space_group_name_H-M   'P 1'
#
loop_
_entity.id
_entity.type
_entity.pdbx_description
1 polymer ?
#
loop_
_entity_poly.entity_id
_entity_poly.type
_entity_poly.pdbx_seq_one_letter_code
_entity_poly.pdbx_strand_id
1 'polypeptide(L)'
;MAPALLTSVLLIASCGLVYELIAGTLASYLLGDSVTQFSTVIGTYLAAMGVGSWLSRYVGRGLATRFVLVELLVGLVGGFSSAILFVAFAYTASFRVVLYALVFVVGVLVGLEIPLLMRLLRDRFDFKDVVAHVLTFDYLGALGASLLFPLVLVPHLGLVRSALLFGLINAGVAVWTTRLLRGALPRRRWLHAASLAVVVLLVIGWLAADRILEIGESNLYADDVVLARNTPYQRIVLTAWKDDLRLFLNSHLQFSSKDEYRYHEALVHPGLSAQPEARRVLVLGGGDGLAVREILKHPRIEHVTLVDLDPEMTRLFSTHPELTKLNHGAFADPRVHVVNADAFAWLEETHDLYDFAVVDFPDPSNYSIGKLYTTAFYGALARHLPPDGRFVVQSTSPLFARKSFWCVVQTVEATRLLASPYHVYVPAFGEWGFVIGGRTPYRQPTTLPSDLRFLTLDTLPELFTFPPDMQRVPVEANHLNTQVLVRYYEQEWDGINR
;
A
#
# COMPACT_ATOMS: atom_id res chain seq x y z
N MET A 1 -19.28 39.38 -2.41
CA MET A 1 -19.46 38.65 -1.14
C MET A 1 -20.02 37.25 -1.36
N ALA A 2 -21.12 37.08 -2.12
CA ALA A 2 -21.68 35.76 -2.43
C ALA A 2 -20.72 34.84 -3.20
N PRO A 3 -20.03 35.25 -4.30
CA PRO A 3 -19.05 34.40 -4.96
C PRO A 3 -17.92 33.96 -4.04
N ALA A 4 -17.46 34.87 -3.18
CA ALA A 4 -16.40 34.56 -2.22
C ALA A 4 -16.80 33.51 -1.15
N LEU A 5 -18.07 33.46 -0.75
CA LEU A 5 -18.59 32.41 0.13
C LEU A 5 -18.73 31.08 -0.61
N LEU A 6 -19.13 31.10 -1.89
CA LEU A 6 -19.18 29.89 -2.73
C LEU A 6 -17.78 29.30 -2.99
N THR A 7 -16.75 30.16 -3.17
CA THR A 7 -15.35 29.71 -3.21
C THR A 7 -14.95 29.02 -1.89
N SER A 8 -15.44 29.55 -0.74
CA SER A 8 -15.22 28.88 0.54
C SER A 8 -15.86 27.48 0.58
N VAL A 9 -17.06 27.29 0.00
CA VAL A 9 -17.68 25.94 -0.11
C VAL A 9 -16.78 24.97 -0.82
N LEU A 10 -16.26 25.35 -1.98
CA LEU A 10 -15.37 24.50 -2.78
C LEU A 10 -14.11 24.08 -2.00
N LEU A 11 -13.48 25.03 -1.30
CA LEU A 11 -12.29 24.75 -0.50
C LEU A 11 -12.61 23.84 0.70
N ILE A 12 -13.70 24.10 1.41
CA ILE A 12 -14.17 23.32 2.55
C ILE A 12 -14.46 21.87 2.13
N ALA A 13 -15.21 21.70 1.05
CA ALA A 13 -15.53 20.38 0.50
C ALA A 13 -14.26 19.59 0.11
N SER A 14 -13.31 20.29 -0.53
CA SER A 14 -12.00 19.69 -0.84
C SER A 14 -11.26 19.23 0.41
N CYS A 15 -11.28 20.04 1.48
CA CYS A 15 -10.65 19.69 2.75
C CYS A 15 -11.31 18.48 3.41
N GLY A 16 -12.64 18.47 3.50
CA GLY A 16 -13.43 17.37 4.08
C GLY A 16 -13.12 16.03 3.41
N LEU A 17 -13.14 16.00 2.08
CA LEU A 17 -12.82 14.78 1.33
C LEU A 17 -11.36 14.35 1.49
N VAL A 18 -10.40 15.28 1.49
CA VAL A 18 -8.99 14.93 1.69
C VAL A 18 -8.77 14.28 3.06
N TYR A 19 -9.40 14.74 4.13
CA TYR A 19 -9.28 14.09 5.45
C TYR A 19 -9.85 12.68 5.46
N GLU A 20 -10.97 12.46 4.77
CA GLU A 20 -11.56 11.13 4.59
C GLU A 20 -10.62 10.19 3.83
N LEU A 21 -10.08 10.65 2.70
CA LEU A 21 -9.13 9.89 1.89
C LEU A 21 -7.84 9.58 2.64
N ILE A 22 -7.30 10.53 3.41
CA ILE A 22 -6.12 10.32 4.26
C ILE A 22 -6.41 9.25 5.31
N ALA A 23 -7.54 9.33 6.00
CA ALA A 23 -7.90 8.35 7.03
C ALA A 23 -8.10 6.94 6.42
N GLY A 24 -8.76 6.84 5.27
CA GLY A 24 -8.94 5.57 4.54
C GLY A 24 -7.60 4.99 4.07
N THR A 25 -6.72 5.83 3.52
CA THR A 25 -5.39 5.42 3.07
C THR A 25 -4.53 4.95 4.24
N LEU A 26 -4.51 5.67 5.36
CA LEU A 26 -3.79 5.26 6.57
C LEU A 26 -4.35 3.97 7.16
N ALA A 27 -5.67 3.84 7.22
CA ALA A 27 -6.30 2.61 7.69
C ALA A 27 -5.90 1.41 6.85
N SER A 28 -5.94 1.53 5.52
CA SER A 28 -5.50 0.49 4.58
C SER A 28 -4.00 0.20 4.70
N TYR A 29 -3.18 1.23 4.83
CA TYR A 29 -1.72 1.11 4.95
C TYR A 29 -1.29 0.41 6.25
N LEU A 30 -1.93 0.78 7.39
CA LEU A 30 -1.51 0.32 8.72
C LEU A 30 -2.24 -0.95 9.19
N LEU A 31 -3.45 -1.21 8.69
CA LEU A 31 -4.26 -2.37 9.11
C LEU A 31 -4.41 -3.45 8.04
N GLY A 32 -3.91 -3.21 6.81
CA GLY A 32 -4.17 -4.10 5.67
C GLY A 32 -5.60 -3.99 5.14
N ASP A 33 -6.05 -4.95 4.32
CA ASP A 33 -7.39 -5.01 3.72
C ASP A 33 -7.97 -3.67 3.27
N SER A 34 -7.52 -3.21 2.11
CA SER A 34 -7.90 -1.90 1.58
C SER A 34 -9.41 -1.71 1.42
N VAL A 35 -10.14 -2.75 1.01
CA VAL A 35 -11.59 -2.64 0.73
C VAL A 35 -12.38 -2.47 2.02
N THR A 36 -12.16 -3.33 3.01
CA THR A 36 -12.85 -3.26 4.30
C THR A 36 -12.49 -1.96 5.03
N GLN A 37 -11.22 -1.58 5.06
CA GLN A 37 -10.78 -0.36 5.75
C GLN A 37 -11.36 0.90 5.09
N PHE A 38 -11.26 1.05 3.77
CA PHE A 38 -11.86 2.18 3.07
C PHE A 38 -13.39 2.23 3.27
N SER A 39 -14.07 1.10 3.10
CA SER A 39 -15.54 1.04 3.23
C SER A 39 -16.02 1.42 4.64
N THR A 40 -15.34 0.94 5.68
CA THR A 40 -15.72 1.22 7.07
C THR A 40 -15.36 2.65 7.48
N VAL A 41 -14.23 3.19 7.02
CA VAL A 41 -13.87 4.61 7.24
C VAL A 41 -14.85 5.53 6.55
N ILE A 42 -15.16 5.31 5.26
CA ILE A 42 -16.17 6.09 4.51
C ILE A 42 -17.53 6.01 5.20
N GLY A 43 -18.00 4.80 5.56
CA GLY A 43 -19.27 4.63 6.25
C GLY A 43 -19.34 5.36 7.58
N THR A 44 -18.28 5.30 8.38
CA THR A 44 -18.18 6.01 9.67
C THR A 44 -18.16 7.53 9.48
N TYR A 45 -17.39 8.00 8.49
CA TYR A 45 -17.28 9.42 8.17
C TYR A 45 -18.62 10.00 7.71
N LEU A 46 -19.31 9.35 6.77
CA LEU A 46 -20.63 9.76 6.30
C LEU A 46 -21.69 9.74 7.40
N ALA A 47 -21.69 8.71 8.26
CA ALA A 47 -22.57 8.65 9.42
C ALA A 47 -22.29 9.82 10.39
N ALA A 48 -21.02 10.12 10.64
CA ALA A 48 -20.58 11.24 11.48
C ALA A 48 -20.98 12.58 10.87
N MET A 49 -20.85 12.79 9.56
CA MET A 49 -21.34 13.97 8.85
C MET A 49 -22.86 14.13 9.03
N GLY A 50 -23.62 13.04 8.96
CA GLY A 50 -25.06 13.05 9.24
C GLY A 50 -25.37 13.53 10.66
N VAL A 51 -24.62 13.07 11.66
CA VAL A 51 -24.70 13.53 13.05
C VAL A 51 -24.36 15.02 13.15
N GLY A 52 -23.28 15.48 12.50
CA GLY A 52 -22.89 16.89 12.46
C GLY A 52 -23.97 17.77 11.84
N SER A 53 -24.51 17.36 10.70
CA SER A 53 -25.64 18.05 10.04
C SER A 53 -26.86 18.15 10.97
N TRP A 54 -27.22 17.06 11.65
CA TRP A 54 -28.30 17.06 12.64
C TRP A 54 -28.02 17.99 13.82
N LEU A 55 -26.79 18.02 14.35
CA LEU A 55 -26.38 18.90 15.45
C LEU A 55 -26.43 20.39 15.05
N SER A 56 -26.25 20.72 13.78
CA SER A 56 -26.30 22.11 13.28
C SER A 56 -27.57 22.83 13.65
N ARG A 57 -28.70 22.12 13.81
CA ARG A 57 -30.01 22.69 14.19
C ARG A 57 -29.98 23.39 15.53
N TYR A 58 -29.15 22.97 16.47
CA TYR A 58 -29.03 23.56 17.80
C TYR A 58 -28.16 24.82 17.81
N VAL A 59 -27.53 25.15 16.69
CA VAL A 59 -26.74 26.37 16.52
C VAL A 59 -27.67 27.53 16.20
N GLY A 60 -28.28 28.16 17.23
CA GLY A 60 -29.31 29.21 17.07
C GLY A 60 -28.76 30.62 16.96
N ARG A 61 -27.74 30.99 17.76
CA ARG A 61 -27.23 32.37 17.88
C ARG A 61 -25.76 32.44 17.48
N GLY A 62 -25.31 33.59 16.93
CA GLY A 62 -23.88 33.79 16.58
C GLY A 62 -23.38 32.88 15.48
N LEU A 63 -24.18 32.64 14.44
CA LEU A 63 -23.95 31.68 13.36
C LEU A 63 -22.55 31.85 12.72
N ALA A 64 -22.21 33.11 12.36
CA ALA A 64 -20.93 33.44 11.77
C ALA A 64 -19.72 33.10 12.68
N THR A 65 -19.86 33.37 13.99
CA THR A 65 -18.80 33.06 14.96
C THR A 65 -18.61 31.53 15.08
N ARG A 66 -19.70 30.77 15.15
CA ARG A 66 -19.66 29.32 15.29
C ARG A 66 -19.17 28.66 14.03
N PHE A 67 -19.53 29.15 12.85
CA PHE A 67 -18.97 28.70 11.58
C PHE A 67 -17.43 28.83 11.55
N VAL A 68 -16.93 30.04 11.87
CA VAL A 68 -15.45 30.26 11.92
C VAL A 68 -14.78 29.34 12.93
N LEU A 69 -15.40 29.08 14.09
CA LEU A 69 -14.85 28.13 15.08
C LEU A 69 -14.84 26.69 14.58
N VAL A 70 -15.87 26.25 13.88
CA VAL A 70 -15.92 24.92 13.27
C VAL A 70 -14.80 24.77 12.23
N GLU A 71 -14.62 25.76 11.35
CA GLU A 71 -13.53 25.78 10.38
C GLU A 71 -12.13 25.67 11.04
N LEU A 72 -11.93 26.40 12.15
CA LEU A 72 -10.68 26.32 12.88
C LEU A 72 -10.47 24.95 13.55
N LEU A 73 -11.53 24.33 14.06
CA LEU A 73 -11.49 23.01 14.66
C LEU A 73 -11.26 21.94 13.60
N VAL A 74 -11.93 22.01 12.45
CA VAL A 74 -11.68 21.11 11.31
C VAL A 74 -10.23 21.24 10.85
N GLY A 75 -9.76 22.47 10.66
CA GLY A 75 -8.38 22.73 10.25
C GLY A 75 -7.35 22.18 11.25
N LEU A 76 -7.61 22.32 12.56
CA LEU A 76 -6.72 21.83 13.60
C LEU A 76 -6.79 20.31 13.73
N VAL A 77 -7.96 19.72 13.94
CA VAL A 77 -8.14 18.27 14.18
C VAL A 77 -7.87 17.49 12.89
N GLY A 78 -8.44 17.93 11.76
CA GLY A 78 -8.19 17.32 10.45
C GLY A 78 -6.74 17.47 9.99
N GLY A 79 -6.15 18.66 10.18
CA GLY A 79 -4.76 18.92 9.85
C GLY A 79 -3.76 18.04 10.60
N PHE A 80 -3.99 17.77 11.88
CA PHE A 80 -3.17 16.87 12.68
C PHE A 80 -3.62 15.41 12.63
N SER A 81 -4.72 15.07 11.95
CA SER A 81 -5.30 13.72 11.96
C SER A 81 -4.30 12.64 11.54
N SER A 82 -3.57 12.85 10.46
CA SER A 82 -2.57 11.92 9.96
C SER A 82 -1.42 11.74 10.98
N ALA A 83 -0.91 12.82 11.54
CA ALA A 83 0.15 12.80 12.56
C ALA A 83 -0.31 12.04 13.82
N ILE A 84 -1.52 12.31 14.29
CA ILE A 84 -2.11 11.62 15.45
C ILE A 84 -2.23 10.12 15.17
N LEU A 85 -2.69 9.73 13.98
CA LEU A 85 -2.84 8.32 13.61
C LEU A 85 -1.50 7.60 13.50
N PHE A 86 -0.47 8.20 12.91
CA PHE A 86 0.87 7.60 12.88
C PHE A 86 1.44 7.38 14.28
N VAL A 87 1.35 8.39 15.15
CA VAL A 87 1.82 8.27 16.53
C VAL A 87 0.96 7.26 17.31
N ALA A 88 -0.36 7.28 17.14
CA ALA A 88 -1.24 6.32 17.81
C ALA A 88 -0.93 4.87 17.39
N PHE A 89 -0.65 4.63 16.12
CA PHE A 89 -0.29 3.29 15.64
C PHE A 89 0.99 2.78 16.31
N ALA A 90 1.99 3.65 16.47
CA ALA A 90 3.28 3.28 17.08
C ALA A 90 3.18 3.00 18.60
N TYR A 91 2.25 3.63 19.31
CA TYR A 91 2.23 3.62 20.77
C TYR A 91 0.99 2.98 21.42
N THR A 92 -0.07 2.66 20.64
CA THR A 92 -1.31 2.14 21.25
C THR A 92 -1.74 0.80 20.67
N ALA A 93 -2.01 -0.17 21.53
CA ALA A 93 -2.59 -1.45 21.13
C ALA A 93 -4.02 -1.32 20.56
N SER A 94 -4.70 -0.19 20.82
CA SER A 94 -6.09 0.05 20.42
C SER A 94 -6.18 1.06 19.26
N PHE A 95 -5.27 1.00 18.29
CA PHE A 95 -5.23 1.92 17.15
C PHE A 95 -6.58 2.07 16.43
N ARG A 96 -7.32 0.98 16.22
CA ARG A 96 -8.65 1.00 15.57
C ARG A 96 -9.62 1.94 16.30
N VAL A 97 -9.61 1.97 17.62
CA VAL A 97 -10.47 2.86 18.41
C VAL A 97 -10.10 4.33 18.18
N VAL A 98 -8.81 4.64 18.17
CA VAL A 98 -8.32 6.00 17.90
C VAL A 98 -8.68 6.43 16.49
N LEU A 99 -8.50 5.56 15.49
CA LEU A 99 -8.84 5.80 14.10
C LEU A 99 -10.33 6.18 13.96
N TYR A 100 -11.24 5.31 14.40
CA TYR A 100 -12.68 5.55 14.24
C TYR A 100 -13.18 6.70 15.09
N ALA A 101 -12.62 6.95 16.27
CA ALA A 101 -12.94 8.11 17.09
C ALA A 101 -12.53 9.42 16.38
N LEU A 102 -11.34 9.45 15.80
CA LEU A 102 -10.84 10.61 15.07
C LEU A 102 -11.64 10.87 13.78
N VAL A 103 -11.91 9.83 13.01
CA VAL A 103 -12.76 9.87 11.81
C VAL A 103 -14.15 10.40 12.16
N PHE A 104 -14.73 9.90 13.26
CA PHE A 104 -16.04 10.36 13.73
C PHE A 104 -16.02 11.85 14.14
N VAL A 105 -15.02 12.29 14.90
CA VAL A 105 -14.89 13.69 15.32
C VAL A 105 -14.73 14.61 14.10
N VAL A 106 -13.84 14.29 13.17
CA VAL A 106 -13.64 15.09 11.95
C VAL A 106 -14.93 15.10 11.12
N GLY A 107 -15.55 13.92 10.90
CA GLY A 107 -16.81 13.83 10.17
C GLY A 107 -17.96 14.66 10.78
N VAL A 108 -18.11 14.67 12.11
CA VAL A 108 -19.09 15.53 12.78
C VAL A 108 -18.81 17.01 12.55
N LEU A 109 -17.55 17.43 12.65
CA LEU A 109 -17.15 18.82 12.43
C LEU A 109 -17.43 19.26 10.98
N VAL A 110 -17.01 18.46 9.99
CA VAL A 110 -17.27 18.72 8.56
C VAL A 110 -18.78 18.70 8.26
N GLY A 111 -19.53 17.78 8.87
CA GLY A 111 -20.98 17.73 8.73
C GLY A 111 -21.73 18.95 9.27
N LEU A 112 -21.12 19.75 10.16
CA LEU A 112 -21.66 21.03 10.62
C LEU A 112 -21.50 22.16 9.58
N GLU A 113 -20.46 22.12 8.72
CA GLU A 113 -20.04 23.24 7.88
C GLU A 113 -21.09 23.62 6.84
N ILE A 114 -21.55 22.67 6.03
CA ILE A 114 -22.52 22.93 4.93
C ILE A 114 -23.84 23.52 5.44
N PRO A 115 -24.51 22.92 6.45
CA PRO A 115 -25.75 23.50 6.97
C PRO A 115 -25.59 24.89 7.58
N LEU A 116 -24.46 25.14 8.27
CA LEU A 116 -24.18 26.46 8.82
C LEU A 116 -23.96 27.49 7.71
N LEU A 117 -23.24 27.11 6.65
CA LEU A 117 -22.97 27.98 5.52
C LEU A 117 -24.23 28.26 4.68
N MET A 118 -25.09 27.26 4.45
CA MET A 118 -26.38 27.45 3.80
C MET A 118 -27.23 28.48 4.56
N ARG A 119 -27.23 28.41 5.89
CA ARG A 119 -27.94 29.35 6.73
C ARG A 119 -27.35 30.77 6.70
N LEU A 120 -26.02 30.91 6.53
CA LEU A 120 -25.35 32.20 6.34
C LEU A 120 -25.63 32.81 4.96
N LEU A 121 -25.92 31.99 3.96
CA LEU A 121 -26.25 32.41 2.60
C LEU A 121 -27.73 32.69 2.38
N ARG A 122 -28.62 32.21 3.27
CA ARG A 122 -30.08 32.30 3.15
C ARG A 122 -30.59 33.74 2.97
N ASP A 123 -29.95 34.71 3.59
CA ASP A 123 -30.34 36.11 3.50
C ASP A 123 -29.91 36.78 2.17
N ARG A 124 -29.27 36.05 1.27
CA ARG A 124 -28.65 36.57 0.04
C ARG A 124 -29.13 35.94 -1.25
N PHE A 125 -29.74 34.76 -1.17
CA PHE A 125 -30.27 34.00 -2.29
C PHE A 125 -31.57 33.32 -1.90
N ASP A 126 -32.43 33.06 -2.89
CA ASP A 126 -33.56 32.18 -2.72
C ASP A 126 -33.09 30.78 -2.25
N PHE A 127 -33.89 30.13 -1.43
CA PHE A 127 -33.53 28.85 -0.83
C PHE A 127 -33.11 27.79 -1.86
N LYS A 128 -33.85 27.73 -3.00
CA LYS A 128 -33.53 26.80 -4.12
C LYS A 128 -32.13 27.06 -4.71
N ASP A 129 -31.76 28.34 -4.84
CA ASP A 129 -30.49 28.76 -5.41
C ASP A 129 -29.33 28.53 -4.41
N VAL A 130 -29.58 28.75 -3.11
CA VAL A 130 -28.60 28.40 -2.06
C VAL A 130 -28.26 26.92 -2.12
N VAL A 131 -29.27 26.04 -2.16
CA VAL A 131 -29.07 24.59 -2.21
C VAL A 131 -28.31 24.19 -3.48
N ALA A 132 -28.79 24.67 -4.63
CA ALA A 132 -28.17 24.34 -5.93
C ALA A 132 -26.70 24.77 -5.98
N HIS A 133 -26.39 26.02 -5.64
CA HIS A 133 -25.03 26.55 -5.67
C HIS A 133 -24.10 25.84 -4.67
N VAL A 134 -24.56 25.68 -3.41
CA VAL A 134 -23.72 25.05 -2.38
C VAL A 134 -23.39 23.62 -2.77
N LEU A 135 -24.38 22.81 -3.17
CA LEU A 135 -24.13 21.43 -3.59
C LEU A 135 -23.26 21.34 -4.86
N THR A 136 -23.42 22.27 -5.82
CA THR A 136 -22.57 22.30 -7.02
C THR A 136 -21.11 22.55 -6.66
N PHE A 137 -20.82 23.54 -5.83
CA PHE A 137 -19.44 23.84 -5.41
C PHE A 137 -18.86 22.78 -4.48
N ASP A 138 -19.70 22.14 -3.65
CA ASP A 138 -19.32 21.01 -2.81
C ASP A 138 -18.84 19.81 -3.66
N TYR A 139 -19.65 19.37 -4.62
CA TYR A 139 -19.28 18.26 -5.52
C TYR A 139 -18.09 18.59 -6.42
N LEU A 140 -17.95 19.84 -6.90
CA LEU A 140 -16.79 20.26 -7.67
C LEU A 140 -15.51 20.25 -6.80
N GLY A 141 -15.61 20.69 -5.56
CA GLY A 141 -14.51 20.63 -4.60
C GLY A 141 -14.10 19.18 -4.31
N ALA A 142 -15.08 18.31 -4.09
CA ALA A 142 -14.85 16.88 -3.89
C ALA A 142 -14.19 16.22 -5.11
N LEU A 143 -14.68 16.51 -6.33
CA LEU A 143 -14.05 16.00 -7.56
C LEU A 143 -12.59 16.48 -7.68
N GLY A 144 -12.35 17.78 -7.46
CA GLY A 144 -10.99 18.34 -7.50
C GLY A 144 -10.06 17.65 -6.50
N ALA A 145 -10.52 17.46 -5.27
CA ALA A 145 -9.76 16.77 -4.22
C ALA A 145 -9.49 15.30 -4.54
N SER A 146 -10.47 14.57 -5.09
CA SER A 146 -10.33 13.15 -5.44
C SER A 146 -9.29 12.90 -6.52
N LEU A 147 -9.12 13.84 -7.45
CA LEU A 147 -8.08 13.78 -8.48
C LEU A 147 -6.73 14.26 -7.95
N LEU A 148 -6.72 15.36 -7.19
CA LEU A 148 -5.50 15.96 -6.66
C LEU A 148 -4.80 15.05 -5.64
N PHE A 149 -5.57 14.31 -4.85
CA PHE A 149 -5.07 13.46 -3.77
C PHE A 149 -4.09 12.39 -4.27
N PRO A 150 -4.48 11.45 -5.15
CA PRO A 150 -3.59 10.39 -5.61
C PRO A 150 -2.53 10.87 -6.62
N LEU A 151 -2.83 11.92 -7.42
CA LEU A 151 -1.92 12.35 -8.49
C LEU A 151 -0.84 13.31 -8.02
N VAL A 152 -1.11 14.10 -6.99
CA VAL A 152 -0.20 15.19 -6.55
C VAL A 152 0.11 15.10 -5.07
N LEU A 153 -0.90 15.01 -4.20
CA LEU A 153 -0.69 15.15 -2.77
C LEU A 153 0.10 13.99 -2.18
N VAL A 154 -0.36 12.76 -2.41
CA VAL A 154 0.30 11.57 -1.85
C VAL A 154 1.72 11.41 -2.41
N PRO A 155 1.96 11.46 -3.74
CA PRO A 155 3.30 11.25 -4.29
C PRO A 155 4.33 12.32 -3.91
N HIS A 156 3.91 13.59 -3.74
CA HIS A 156 4.85 14.70 -3.55
C HIS A 156 4.93 15.19 -2.10
N LEU A 157 3.84 15.14 -1.35
CA LEU A 157 3.78 15.66 0.02
C LEU A 157 3.67 14.56 1.08
N GLY A 158 3.16 13.37 0.70
CA GLY A 158 2.81 12.32 1.64
C GLY A 158 1.56 12.67 2.46
N LEU A 159 1.15 11.76 3.34
CA LEU A 159 -0.13 11.87 4.05
C LEU A 159 -0.11 12.96 5.14
N VAL A 160 0.98 13.06 5.92
CA VAL A 160 1.09 14.03 7.03
C VAL A 160 1.09 15.46 6.52
N ARG A 161 1.95 15.78 5.56
CA ARG A 161 2.02 17.13 4.99
C ARG A 161 0.74 17.50 4.24
N SER A 162 0.11 16.54 3.55
CA SER A 162 -1.19 16.76 2.90
C SER A 162 -2.27 17.14 3.89
N ALA A 163 -2.40 16.44 5.03
CA ALA A 163 -3.35 16.79 6.09
C ALA A 163 -3.10 18.21 6.62
N LEU A 164 -1.86 18.55 6.94
CA LEU A 164 -1.48 19.87 7.45
C LEU A 164 -1.73 20.99 6.45
N LEU A 165 -1.48 20.76 5.14
CA LEU A 165 -1.80 21.70 4.06
C LEU A 165 -3.29 22.04 4.03
N PHE A 166 -4.13 21.02 4.07
CA PHE A 166 -5.57 21.21 4.07
C PHE A 166 -6.08 21.81 5.39
N GLY A 167 -5.40 21.54 6.50
CA GLY A 167 -5.58 22.27 7.76
C GLY A 167 -5.30 23.77 7.62
N LEU A 168 -4.21 24.14 6.95
CA LEU A 168 -3.88 25.54 6.65
C LEU A 168 -4.89 26.19 5.70
N ILE A 169 -5.41 25.45 4.70
CA ILE A 169 -6.48 25.95 3.82
C ILE A 169 -7.73 26.25 4.62
N ASN A 170 -8.20 25.35 5.51
CA ASN A 170 -9.36 25.60 6.37
C ASN A 170 -9.15 26.79 7.30
N ALA A 171 -7.97 26.90 7.94
CA ALA A 171 -7.64 28.08 8.75
C ALA A 171 -7.64 29.36 7.91
N GLY A 172 -7.20 29.29 6.66
CA GLY A 172 -7.27 30.37 5.67
C GLY A 172 -8.70 30.78 5.36
N VAL A 173 -9.60 29.79 5.16
CA VAL A 173 -11.06 30.02 4.99
C VAL A 173 -11.65 30.69 6.22
N ALA A 174 -11.29 30.25 7.43
CA ALA A 174 -11.72 30.90 8.68
C ALA A 174 -11.30 32.38 8.76
N VAL A 175 -10.03 32.69 8.42
CA VAL A 175 -9.53 34.09 8.35
C VAL A 175 -10.27 34.90 7.30
N TRP A 176 -10.45 34.32 6.10
CA TRP A 176 -11.16 34.92 4.99
C TRP A 176 -12.61 35.24 5.35
N THR A 177 -13.35 34.27 5.91
CA THR A 177 -14.74 34.43 6.35
C THR A 177 -14.87 35.46 7.47
N THR A 178 -13.90 35.52 8.41
CA THR A 178 -13.86 36.53 9.45
C THR A 178 -13.73 37.96 8.88
N ARG A 179 -13.01 38.12 7.77
CA ARG A 179 -12.91 39.41 7.06
C ARG A 179 -14.20 39.74 6.30
N LEU A 180 -14.82 38.73 5.68
CA LEU A 180 -16.00 38.88 4.86
C LEU A 180 -17.23 39.24 5.67
N LEU A 181 -17.39 38.67 6.89
CA LEU A 181 -18.51 38.83 7.79
C LEU A 181 -18.25 39.83 8.91
N ARG A 182 -17.40 40.84 8.64
CA ARG A 182 -16.95 41.83 9.63
C ARG A 182 -18.09 42.46 10.47
N GLY A 183 -19.27 42.75 9.85
CA GLY A 183 -20.41 43.36 10.53
C GLY A 183 -21.21 42.42 11.44
N ALA A 184 -21.04 41.10 11.30
CA ALA A 184 -21.79 40.09 12.06
C ALA A 184 -20.95 39.44 13.20
N LEU A 185 -19.69 39.88 13.41
CA LEU A 185 -18.73 39.22 14.33
C LEU A 185 -18.42 40.13 15.54
N PRO A 186 -19.07 39.94 16.70
CA PRO A 186 -18.89 40.79 17.88
C PRO A 186 -17.52 40.65 18.57
N ARG A 187 -16.83 39.51 18.39
CA ARG A 187 -15.53 39.21 19.04
C ARG A 187 -14.41 39.02 18.01
N ARG A 188 -14.33 39.85 17.02
CA ARG A 188 -13.40 39.72 15.88
C ARG A 188 -11.94 39.58 16.28
N ARG A 189 -11.43 40.36 17.28
CA ARG A 189 -10.03 40.31 17.71
C ARG A 189 -9.65 38.92 18.24
N TRP A 190 -10.53 38.30 19.04
CA TRP A 190 -10.27 36.96 19.57
C TRP A 190 -10.29 35.90 18.46
N LEU A 191 -11.21 35.98 17.49
CA LEU A 191 -11.24 35.05 16.35
C LEU A 191 -9.97 35.16 15.49
N HIS A 192 -9.45 36.36 15.25
CA HIS A 192 -8.17 36.54 14.57
C HIS A 192 -7.00 35.96 15.37
N ALA A 193 -6.98 36.14 16.69
CA ALA A 193 -5.93 35.54 17.53
C ALA A 193 -6.01 34.01 17.52
N ALA A 194 -7.22 33.44 17.60
CA ALA A 194 -7.43 31.99 17.50
C ALA A 194 -7.01 31.45 16.12
N SER A 195 -7.38 32.13 15.03
CA SER A 195 -6.96 31.75 13.67
C SER A 195 -5.44 31.80 13.53
N LEU A 196 -4.78 32.84 14.04
CA LEU A 196 -3.34 32.94 14.01
C LEU A 196 -2.69 31.80 14.81
N ALA A 197 -3.21 31.50 15.99
CA ALA A 197 -2.71 30.39 16.80
C ALA A 197 -2.80 29.04 16.08
N VAL A 198 -3.94 28.75 15.44
CA VAL A 198 -4.14 27.53 14.65
C VAL A 198 -3.16 27.48 13.46
N VAL A 199 -3.02 28.59 12.71
CA VAL A 199 -2.04 28.66 11.61
C VAL A 199 -0.62 28.41 12.10
N VAL A 200 -0.20 29.03 13.21
CA VAL A 200 1.13 28.84 13.78
C VAL A 200 1.35 27.39 14.19
N LEU A 201 0.36 26.75 14.86
CA LEU A 201 0.44 25.34 15.22
C LEU A 201 0.57 24.42 14.00
N LEU A 202 -0.22 24.66 12.96
CA LEU A 202 -0.16 23.88 11.71
C LEU A 202 1.17 24.07 10.98
N VAL A 203 1.73 25.28 10.98
CA VAL A 203 3.07 25.55 10.42
C VAL A 203 4.16 24.85 11.23
N ILE A 204 4.07 24.88 12.56
CA ILE A 204 4.99 24.11 13.41
C ILE A 204 4.88 22.61 13.10
N GLY A 205 3.66 22.09 13.00
CA GLY A 205 3.42 20.71 12.59
C GLY A 205 4.02 20.38 11.22
N TRP A 206 3.90 21.28 10.25
CA TRP A 206 4.50 21.15 8.92
C TRP A 206 6.03 21.04 8.98
N LEU A 207 6.67 21.91 9.75
CA LEU A 207 8.12 21.90 9.94
C LEU A 207 8.60 20.67 10.72
N ALA A 208 7.75 20.13 11.59
CA ALA A 208 8.05 18.95 12.39
C ALA A 208 7.60 17.64 11.73
N ALA A 209 7.01 17.67 10.51
CA ALA A 209 6.39 16.51 9.88
C ALA A 209 7.34 15.30 9.74
N ASP A 210 8.59 15.54 9.35
CA ASP A 210 9.59 14.48 9.20
C ASP A 210 9.93 13.83 10.56
N ARG A 211 10.07 14.63 11.63
CA ARG A 211 10.30 14.12 12.99
C ARG A 211 9.13 13.31 13.51
N ILE A 212 7.89 13.72 13.17
CA ILE A 212 6.68 12.98 13.56
C ILE A 212 6.66 11.61 12.85
N LEU A 213 7.03 11.57 11.57
CA LEU A 213 7.17 10.32 10.82
C LEU A 213 8.27 9.43 11.39
N GLU A 214 9.45 9.98 11.67
CA GLU A 214 10.57 9.26 12.30
C GLU A 214 10.16 8.64 13.65
N ILE A 215 9.46 9.38 14.51
CA ILE A 215 8.96 8.87 15.79
C ILE A 215 7.94 7.75 15.58
N GLY A 216 7.03 7.89 14.60
CA GLY A 216 6.07 6.84 14.27
C GLY A 216 6.74 5.59 13.71
N GLU A 217 7.78 5.76 12.90
CA GLU A 217 8.49 4.67 12.22
C GLU A 217 9.53 3.98 13.11
N SER A 218 10.24 4.72 13.98
CA SER A 218 11.25 4.13 14.87
C SER A 218 10.69 3.05 15.80
N ASN A 219 9.37 3.05 16.06
CA ASN A 219 8.70 2.01 16.84
C ASN A 219 8.06 0.91 15.98
N LEU A 220 7.95 1.11 14.67
CA LEU A 220 7.47 0.08 13.73
C LEU A 220 8.57 -0.92 13.38
N TYR A 221 9.82 -0.46 13.38
CA TYR A 221 10.98 -1.28 13.03
C TYR A 221 11.87 -1.43 14.26
N ALA A 222 12.27 -2.68 14.53
CA ALA A 222 13.17 -2.96 15.66
C ALA A 222 14.60 -2.43 15.43
N ASP A 223 14.94 -2.14 14.17
CA ASP A 223 16.26 -1.76 13.72
C ASP A 223 16.30 -0.30 13.25
N ASP A 224 17.48 0.28 13.13
CA ASP A 224 17.66 1.66 12.65
C ASP A 224 17.23 1.81 11.19
N VAL A 225 16.34 2.75 10.91
CA VAL A 225 15.91 3.07 9.53
C VAL A 225 17.02 3.86 8.84
N VAL A 226 17.64 3.27 7.82
CA VAL A 226 18.73 3.91 7.04
C VAL A 226 18.24 4.55 5.75
N LEU A 227 17.09 4.13 5.23
CA LEU A 227 16.43 4.71 4.07
C LEU A 227 14.93 4.50 4.16
N ALA A 228 14.17 5.54 3.87
CA ALA A 228 12.72 5.46 3.72
C ALA A 228 12.27 6.29 2.51
N ARG A 229 11.50 5.70 1.61
CA ARG A 229 10.98 6.35 0.40
C ARG A 229 9.53 5.97 0.14
N ASN A 230 8.73 6.97 -0.22
CA ASN A 230 7.40 6.76 -0.74
C ASN A 230 7.44 6.82 -2.26
N THR A 231 6.83 5.82 -2.90
CA THR A 231 6.59 5.81 -4.34
C THR A 231 5.09 5.86 -4.61
N PRO A 232 4.63 6.01 -5.85
CA PRO A 232 3.22 5.88 -6.17
C PRO A 232 2.63 4.49 -5.89
N TYR A 233 3.48 3.47 -5.70
CA TYR A 233 3.10 2.07 -5.58
C TYR A 233 3.22 1.53 -4.17
N GLN A 234 4.25 1.98 -3.43
CA GLN A 234 4.58 1.42 -2.12
C GLN A 234 5.50 2.33 -1.31
N ARG A 235 5.58 2.04 -0.02
CA ARG A 235 6.60 2.59 0.86
C ARG A 235 7.76 1.59 0.97
N ILE A 236 8.94 2.03 0.58
CA ILE A 236 10.20 1.27 0.67
C ILE A 236 10.93 1.74 1.92
N VAL A 237 11.24 0.83 2.84
CA VAL A 237 12.03 1.10 4.04
C VAL A 237 13.18 0.11 4.11
N LEU A 238 14.38 0.61 4.26
CA LEU A 238 15.58 -0.17 4.52
C LEU A 238 16.02 0.11 5.95
N THR A 239 16.18 -0.94 6.73
CA THR A 239 16.71 -0.87 8.09
C THR A 239 18.07 -1.55 8.16
N ALA A 240 18.88 -1.15 9.14
CA ALA A 240 20.18 -1.75 9.41
C ALA A 240 20.33 -2.06 10.89
N TRP A 241 20.78 -3.28 11.19
CA TRP A 241 21.21 -3.67 12.51
C TRP A 241 22.53 -4.44 12.42
N LYS A 242 23.60 -3.82 12.91
CA LYS A 242 24.97 -4.32 12.73
C LYS A 242 25.28 -4.46 11.23
N ASP A 243 25.52 -5.67 10.78
CA ASP A 243 25.84 -6.07 9.40
C ASP A 243 24.64 -6.70 8.66
N ASP A 244 23.42 -6.55 9.19
CA ASP A 244 22.17 -7.00 8.58
C ASP A 244 21.40 -5.82 8.00
N LEU A 245 21.08 -5.89 6.71
CA LEU A 245 20.15 -5.00 6.02
C LEU A 245 18.84 -5.72 5.81
N ARG A 246 17.72 -5.06 6.16
CA ARG A 246 16.38 -5.60 5.99
C ARG A 246 15.55 -4.65 5.14
N LEU A 247 14.91 -5.20 4.13
CA LEU A 247 13.99 -4.46 3.27
C LEU A 247 12.56 -4.72 3.69
N PHE A 248 11.79 -3.63 3.81
CA PHE A 248 10.35 -3.68 4.04
C PHE A 248 9.62 -2.93 2.93
N LEU A 249 8.56 -3.54 2.42
CA LEU A 249 7.60 -2.92 1.51
C LEU A 249 6.25 -2.84 2.21
N ASN A 250 5.72 -1.63 2.37
CA ASN A 250 4.48 -1.39 3.12
C ASN A 250 4.48 -2.06 4.51
N SER A 251 5.59 -1.95 5.23
CA SER A 251 5.84 -2.55 6.55
C SER A 251 5.98 -4.09 6.57
N HIS A 252 5.90 -4.78 5.44
CA HIS A 252 6.15 -6.21 5.32
C HIS A 252 7.60 -6.48 4.98
N LEU A 253 8.27 -7.32 5.76
CA LEU A 253 9.65 -7.74 5.51
C LEU A 253 9.73 -8.50 4.19
N GLN A 254 10.65 -8.08 3.31
CA GLN A 254 10.91 -8.75 2.03
C GLN A 254 12.17 -9.62 2.09
N PHE A 255 13.20 -9.16 2.76
CA PHE A 255 14.39 -9.97 3.03
C PHE A 255 15.22 -9.42 4.21
N SER A 256 16.06 -10.30 4.77
CA SER A 256 17.23 -9.97 5.57
C SER A 256 18.48 -10.38 4.78
N SER A 257 19.47 -9.50 4.69
CA SER A 257 20.73 -9.76 3.96
C SER A 257 21.53 -10.96 4.51
N LYS A 258 21.18 -11.43 5.72
CA LYS A 258 21.82 -12.58 6.37
C LYS A 258 21.37 -13.93 5.84
N ASP A 259 20.12 -14.03 5.41
CA ASP A 259 19.50 -15.31 5.09
C ASP A 259 18.69 -15.34 3.77
N GLU A 260 18.64 -14.22 3.05
CA GLU A 260 17.92 -14.09 1.77
C GLU A 260 18.36 -15.13 0.73
N TYR A 261 19.62 -15.58 0.79
CA TYR A 261 20.13 -16.59 -0.13
C TYR A 261 19.34 -17.91 -0.03
N ARG A 262 18.81 -18.26 1.14
CA ARG A 262 18.00 -19.47 1.31
C ARG A 262 16.69 -19.37 0.53
N TYR A 263 16.08 -18.20 0.55
CA TYR A 263 14.88 -17.90 -0.23
C TYR A 263 15.16 -17.91 -1.72
N HIS A 264 16.15 -17.16 -2.18
CA HIS A 264 16.41 -16.98 -3.60
C HIS A 264 17.00 -18.22 -4.26
N GLU A 265 17.86 -18.98 -3.54
CA GLU A 265 18.32 -20.29 -4.03
C GLU A 265 17.15 -21.28 -4.15
N ALA A 266 16.24 -21.32 -3.17
CA ALA A 266 15.06 -22.17 -3.24
C ALA A 266 14.05 -21.70 -4.31
N LEU A 267 13.90 -20.40 -4.52
CA LEU A 267 13.02 -19.86 -5.55
C LEU A 267 13.50 -20.24 -6.97
N VAL A 268 14.81 -20.13 -7.24
CA VAL A 268 15.32 -20.21 -8.61
C VAL A 268 15.77 -21.63 -8.98
N HIS A 269 16.64 -22.23 -8.18
CA HIS A 269 17.40 -23.40 -8.66
C HIS A 269 16.61 -24.70 -8.78
N PRO A 270 15.63 -25.04 -7.91
CA PRO A 270 14.87 -26.28 -8.10
C PRO A 270 14.18 -26.35 -9.46
N GLY A 271 13.58 -25.23 -9.89
CA GLY A 271 12.87 -25.12 -11.17
C GLY A 271 13.83 -24.98 -12.37
N LEU A 272 14.73 -24.00 -12.32
CA LEU A 272 15.61 -23.66 -13.45
C LEU A 272 16.66 -24.75 -13.74
N SER A 273 17.25 -25.36 -12.71
CA SER A 273 18.18 -26.47 -12.91
C SER A 273 17.53 -27.73 -13.48
N ALA A 274 16.21 -27.89 -13.34
CA ALA A 274 15.46 -28.95 -14.00
C ALA A 274 15.22 -28.70 -15.50
N GLN A 275 15.65 -27.53 -16.00
CA GLN A 275 15.57 -27.12 -17.41
C GLN A 275 16.96 -26.73 -17.95
N PRO A 276 17.88 -27.69 -18.10
CA PRO A 276 19.27 -27.41 -18.43
C PRO A 276 19.47 -26.75 -19.82
N GLU A 277 18.47 -26.78 -20.68
CA GLU A 277 18.51 -26.15 -22.01
C GLU A 277 17.87 -24.74 -22.01
N ALA A 278 17.38 -24.25 -20.86
CA ALA A 278 16.79 -22.94 -20.76
C ALA A 278 17.79 -21.83 -21.12
N ARG A 279 17.36 -20.85 -21.91
CA ARG A 279 18.13 -19.69 -22.35
C ARG A 279 17.47 -18.37 -22.05
N ARG A 280 16.14 -18.34 -22.07
CA ARG A 280 15.33 -17.13 -21.85
C ARG A 280 14.53 -17.27 -20.57
N VAL A 281 14.77 -16.38 -19.62
CA VAL A 281 14.08 -16.39 -18.33
C VAL A 281 13.29 -15.09 -18.15
N LEU A 282 12.06 -15.23 -17.68
CA LEU A 282 11.21 -14.12 -17.27
C LEU A 282 11.20 -14.04 -15.74
N VAL A 283 11.36 -12.84 -15.19
CA VAL A 283 11.17 -12.55 -13.76
C VAL A 283 10.05 -11.53 -13.63
N LEU A 284 9.00 -11.88 -12.90
CA LEU A 284 7.85 -11.04 -12.64
C LEU A 284 7.86 -10.63 -11.16
N GLY A 285 8.07 -9.34 -10.88
CA GLY A 285 8.47 -8.84 -9.58
C GLY A 285 9.98 -8.97 -9.37
N GLY A 286 10.42 -9.08 -8.11
CA GLY A 286 11.84 -9.26 -7.78
C GLY A 286 12.70 -8.06 -8.18
N GLY A 287 12.17 -6.83 -8.05
CA GLY A 287 12.85 -5.57 -8.40
C GLY A 287 14.11 -5.28 -7.58
N ASP A 288 14.46 -6.14 -6.63
CA ASP A 288 15.73 -6.14 -5.89
C ASP A 288 16.88 -6.83 -6.67
N GLY A 289 16.55 -7.60 -7.70
CA GLY A 289 17.52 -8.31 -8.53
C GLY A 289 18.20 -9.53 -7.88
N LEU A 290 17.73 -9.99 -6.70
CA LEU A 290 18.31 -11.13 -6.00
C LEU A 290 17.98 -12.45 -6.70
N ALA A 291 16.76 -12.60 -7.21
CA ALA A 291 16.39 -13.73 -8.07
C ALA A 291 17.20 -13.71 -9.39
N VAL A 292 17.43 -12.52 -9.98
CA VAL A 292 18.26 -12.36 -11.18
C VAL A 292 19.71 -12.78 -10.90
N ARG A 293 20.27 -12.41 -9.74
CA ARG A 293 21.60 -12.87 -9.30
C ARG A 293 21.71 -14.40 -9.35
N GLU A 294 20.72 -15.10 -8.85
CA GLU A 294 20.71 -16.57 -8.83
C GLU A 294 20.55 -17.16 -10.26
N ILE A 295 19.71 -16.55 -11.10
CA ILE A 295 19.54 -16.96 -12.50
C ILE A 295 20.85 -16.83 -13.28
N LEU A 296 21.61 -15.77 -13.05
CA LEU A 296 22.87 -15.50 -13.75
C LEU A 296 23.98 -16.51 -13.43
N LYS A 297 23.86 -17.33 -12.37
CA LYS A 297 24.75 -18.47 -12.08
C LYS A 297 24.60 -19.61 -13.08
N HIS A 298 23.55 -19.61 -13.91
CA HIS A 298 23.36 -20.60 -14.96
C HIS A 298 24.01 -20.11 -16.26
N PRO A 299 25.10 -20.74 -16.73
CA PRO A 299 25.92 -20.19 -17.82
C PRO A 299 25.25 -20.25 -19.20
N ARG A 300 24.16 -21.02 -19.36
CA ARG A 300 23.40 -21.11 -20.62
C ARG A 300 22.35 -20.02 -20.79
N ILE A 301 22.08 -19.27 -19.74
CA ILE A 301 21.08 -18.17 -19.81
C ILE A 301 21.67 -17.06 -20.68
N GLU A 302 20.95 -16.73 -21.73
CA GLU A 302 21.30 -15.70 -22.72
C GLU A 302 20.50 -14.43 -22.54
N HIS A 303 19.28 -14.53 -21.97
CA HIS A 303 18.38 -13.39 -21.83
C HIS A 303 17.52 -13.51 -20.58
N VAL A 304 17.50 -12.46 -19.78
CA VAL A 304 16.63 -12.32 -18.61
C VAL A 304 15.81 -11.05 -18.75
N THR A 305 14.50 -11.18 -18.81
CA THR A 305 13.58 -10.03 -18.74
C THR A 305 13.01 -9.94 -17.33
N LEU A 306 13.27 -8.84 -16.63
CA LEU A 306 12.65 -8.54 -15.35
C LEU A 306 11.57 -7.49 -15.52
N VAL A 307 10.36 -7.79 -15.04
CA VAL A 307 9.22 -6.87 -15.08
C VAL A 307 8.80 -6.54 -13.64
N ASP A 308 9.08 -5.32 -13.21
CA ASP A 308 8.71 -4.83 -11.87
C ASP A 308 7.90 -3.55 -11.99
N LEU A 309 6.89 -3.42 -11.13
CA LEU A 309 5.97 -2.28 -11.16
C LEU A 309 6.65 -0.96 -10.77
N ASP A 310 7.60 -1.01 -9.83
CA ASP A 310 8.15 0.19 -9.19
C ASP A 310 9.55 0.54 -9.70
N PRO A 311 9.69 1.57 -10.56
CA PRO A 311 11.00 1.99 -11.07
C PRO A 311 11.96 2.46 -9.97
N GLU A 312 11.44 2.86 -8.79
CA GLU A 312 12.30 3.25 -7.67
C GLU A 312 12.99 2.03 -7.04
N MET A 313 12.32 0.85 -7.00
CA MET A 313 12.94 -0.40 -6.56
C MET A 313 14.13 -0.76 -7.45
N THR A 314 13.91 -0.89 -8.75
CA THR A 314 14.95 -1.26 -9.70
C THR A 314 16.08 -0.23 -9.74
N ARG A 315 15.77 1.08 -9.61
CA ARG A 315 16.77 2.15 -9.51
C ARG A 315 17.59 2.03 -8.22
N LEU A 316 16.95 1.80 -7.09
CA LEU A 316 17.62 1.70 -5.78
C LEU A 316 18.63 0.55 -5.78
N PHE A 317 18.23 -0.62 -6.27
CA PHE A 317 19.08 -1.81 -6.34
C PHE A 317 20.12 -1.77 -7.48
N SER A 318 19.99 -0.84 -8.41
CA SER A 318 21.02 -0.55 -9.43
C SER A 318 22.07 0.47 -8.99
N THR A 319 21.75 1.34 -7.99
CA THR A 319 22.58 2.52 -7.69
C THR A 319 23.09 2.59 -6.26
N HIS A 320 22.40 1.98 -5.28
CA HIS A 320 22.80 2.03 -3.88
C HIS A 320 23.95 1.02 -3.64
N PRO A 321 25.13 1.46 -3.14
CA PRO A 321 26.33 0.61 -3.09
C PRO A 321 26.13 -0.74 -2.37
N GLU A 322 25.50 -0.73 -1.19
CA GLU A 322 25.30 -1.97 -0.41
C GLU A 322 24.28 -2.91 -1.08
N LEU A 323 23.24 -2.36 -1.70
CA LEU A 323 22.21 -3.16 -2.37
C LEU A 323 22.72 -3.72 -3.71
N THR A 324 23.47 -2.92 -4.46
CA THR A 324 24.17 -3.37 -5.68
C THR A 324 25.22 -4.46 -5.39
N LYS A 325 25.89 -4.36 -4.24
CA LYS A 325 26.79 -5.41 -3.77
C LYS A 325 26.03 -6.69 -3.40
N LEU A 326 24.84 -6.56 -2.78
CA LEU A 326 24.03 -7.69 -2.38
C LEU A 326 23.51 -8.50 -3.59
N ASN A 327 23.06 -7.82 -4.64
CA ASN A 327 22.62 -8.47 -5.88
C ASN A 327 23.76 -8.71 -6.90
N HIS A 328 25.04 -8.51 -6.50
CA HIS A 328 26.22 -8.68 -7.33
C HIS A 328 26.20 -7.86 -8.63
N GLY A 329 25.54 -6.70 -8.64
CA GLY A 329 25.40 -5.86 -9.83
C GLY A 329 24.56 -6.51 -10.94
N ALA A 330 23.61 -7.36 -10.59
CA ALA A 330 22.82 -8.15 -11.54
C ALA A 330 22.17 -7.32 -12.64
N PHE A 331 21.75 -6.10 -12.35
CA PHE A 331 21.13 -5.20 -13.34
C PHE A 331 22.14 -4.58 -14.35
N ALA A 332 23.44 -4.69 -14.09
CA ALA A 332 24.46 -4.25 -15.02
C ALA A 332 24.90 -5.36 -15.99
N ASP A 333 24.46 -6.61 -15.81
CA ASP A 333 24.77 -7.71 -16.71
C ASP A 333 24.07 -7.49 -18.07
N PRO A 334 24.78 -7.58 -19.21
CA PRO A 334 24.21 -7.32 -20.54
C PRO A 334 23.08 -8.27 -20.94
N ARG A 335 22.93 -9.40 -20.28
CA ARG A 335 21.83 -10.36 -20.49
C ARG A 335 20.50 -9.88 -19.87
N VAL A 336 20.54 -8.91 -18.95
CA VAL A 336 19.40 -8.49 -18.13
C VAL A 336 18.70 -7.26 -18.72
N HIS A 337 17.41 -7.39 -18.91
CA HIS A 337 16.52 -6.34 -19.44
C HIS A 337 15.47 -6.00 -18.40
N VAL A 338 15.50 -4.77 -17.89
CA VAL A 338 14.55 -4.31 -16.86
C VAL A 338 13.43 -3.52 -17.54
N VAL A 339 12.19 -3.93 -17.26
CA VAL A 339 10.95 -3.27 -17.71
C VAL A 339 10.16 -2.84 -16.46
N ASN A 340 9.83 -1.56 -16.35
CA ASN A 340 8.97 -1.08 -15.27
C ASN A 340 7.52 -0.98 -15.76
N ALA A 341 6.71 -1.98 -15.41
CA ALA A 341 5.31 -2.12 -15.83
C ALA A 341 4.50 -2.99 -14.86
N ASP A 342 3.15 -2.89 -14.91
CA ASP A 342 2.27 -3.87 -14.27
C ASP A 342 2.45 -5.22 -14.98
N ALA A 343 2.90 -6.23 -14.25
CA ALA A 343 3.22 -7.54 -14.80
C ALA A 343 2.02 -8.22 -15.49
N PHE A 344 0.80 -8.02 -14.99
CA PHE A 344 -0.39 -8.60 -15.60
C PHE A 344 -0.71 -7.92 -16.94
N ALA A 345 -0.68 -6.59 -16.99
CA ALA A 345 -0.91 -5.84 -18.23
C ALA A 345 0.20 -6.15 -19.25
N TRP A 346 1.45 -6.22 -18.81
CA TRP A 346 2.59 -6.52 -19.66
C TRP A 346 2.49 -7.92 -20.30
N LEU A 347 2.03 -8.94 -19.55
CA LEU A 347 1.78 -10.27 -20.09
C LEU A 347 0.67 -10.30 -21.17
N GLU A 348 -0.28 -9.36 -21.15
CA GLU A 348 -1.31 -9.27 -22.19
C GLU A 348 -0.79 -8.56 -23.47
N GLU A 349 0.24 -7.72 -23.34
CA GLU A 349 0.80 -6.92 -24.44
C GLU A 349 1.98 -7.60 -25.13
N THR A 350 2.82 -8.36 -24.40
CA THR A 350 3.98 -9.03 -24.98
C THR A 350 3.60 -10.30 -25.72
N HIS A 351 4.45 -10.71 -26.66
CA HIS A 351 4.33 -11.99 -27.39
C HIS A 351 5.57 -12.88 -27.24
N ASP A 352 6.51 -12.45 -26.40
CA ASP A 352 7.75 -13.20 -26.18
C ASP A 352 7.48 -14.53 -25.47
N LEU A 353 8.32 -15.53 -25.80
CA LEU A 353 8.33 -16.84 -25.14
C LEU A 353 9.59 -16.98 -24.26
N TYR A 354 9.40 -17.63 -23.11
CA TYR A 354 10.43 -17.84 -22.11
C TYR A 354 10.48 -19.33 -21.72
N ASP A 355 11.67 -19.87 -21.58
CA ASP A 355 11.85 -21.27 -21.22
C ASP A 355 11.48 -21.48 -19.74
N PHE A 356 11.76 -20.48 -18.90
CA PHE A 356 11.47 -20.50 -17.49
C PHE A 356 10.95 -19.12 -17.02
N ALA A 357 10.06 -19.11 -16.03
CA ALA A 357 9.62 -17.89 -15.39
C ALA A 357 9.71 -17.99 -13.86
N VAL A 358 10.12 -16.90 -13.23
CA VAL A 358 10.12 -16.69 -11.78
C VAL A 358 9.08 -15.66 -11.45
N VAL A 359 8.15 -15.99 -10.55
CA VAL A 359 7.09 -15.09 -10.06
C VAL A 359 7.39 -14.78 -8.60
N ASP A 360 7.90 -13.58 -8.36
CA ASP A 360 8.41 -13.11 -7.08
C ASP A 360 7.69 -11.81 -6.66
N PHE A 361 6.40 -11.93 -6.44
CA PHE A 361 5.58 -10.84 -5.97
C PHE A 361 5.49 -10.82 -4.45
N PRO A 362 5.19 -9.67 -3.84
CA PRO A 362 4.79 -9.62 -2.43
C PRO A 362 3.59 -10.54 -2.15
N ASP A 363 3.43 -10.92 -0.89
CA ASP A 363 2.30 -11.72 -0.43
C ASP A 363 0.94 -11.09 -0.79
N PRO A 364 -0.09 -11.90 -1.06
CA PRO A 364 -1.42 -11.46 -1.52
C PRO A 364 -2.23 -10.78 -0.40
N SER A 365 -1.66 -9.75 0.21
CA SER A 365 -2.22 -9.00 1.34
C SER A 365 -3.36 -8.05 0.96
N ASN A 366 -3.62 -7.86 -0.33
CA ASN A 366 -4.69 -7.00 -0.84
C ASN A 366 -5.13 -7.43 -2.25
N TYR A 367 -6.26 -6.89 -2.71
CA TYR A 367 -6.84 -7.24 -4.01
C TYR A 367 -5.96 -6.87 -5.21
N SER A 368 -5.14 -5.81 -5.10
CA SER A 368 -4.24 -5.38 -6.17
C SER A 368 -3.08 -6.36 -6.38
N ILE A 369 -2.58 -6.98 -5.32
CA ILE A 369 -1.57 -8.05 -5.40
C ILE A 369 -2.27 -9.39 -5.63
N GLY A 370 -3.40 -9.65 -4.99
CA GLY A 370 -4.16 -10.89 -5.11
C GLY A 370 -4.57 -11.24 -6.56
N LYS A 371 -4.75 -10.23 -7.44
CA LYS A 371 -4.99 -10.45 -8.89
C LYS A 371 -3.86 -11.22 -9.58
N LEU A 372 -2.61 -11.07 -9.09
CA LEU A 372 -1.40 -11.70 -9.63
C LEU A 372 -1.25 -13.17 -9.22
N TYR A 373 -2.16 -13.68 -8.40
CA TYR A 373 -2.25 -15.08 -7.95
C TYR A 373 -3.54 -15.76 -8.40
N THR A 374 -4.15 -15.29 -9.49
CA THR A 374 -5.43 -15.80 -9.99
C THR A 374 -5.26 -16.79 -11.15
N THR A 375 -6.31 -17.58 -11.42
CA THR A 375 -6.37 -18.43 -12.61
C THR A 375 -6.19 -17.63 -13.90
N ALA A 376 -6.64 -16.38 -13.97
CA ALA A 376 -6.44 -15.50 -15.11
C ALA A 376 -4.97 -15.17 -15.32
N PHE A 377 -4.24 -14.84 -14.23
CA PHE A 377 -2.81 -14.54 -14.27
C PHE A 377 -1.98 -15.75 -14.69
N TYR A 378 -2.16 -16.91 -14.04
CA TYR A 378 -1.42 -18.12 -14.41
C TYR A 378 -1.76 -18.60 -15.82
N GLY A 379 -3.00 -18.41 -16.27
CA GLY A 379 -3.39 -18.66 -17.65
C GLY A 379 -2.69 -17.74 -18.65
N ALA A 380 -2.52 -16.45 -18.30
CA ALA A 380 -1.75 -15.49 -19.09
C ALA A 380 -0.26 -15.91 -19.15
N LEU A 381 0.36 -16.15 -17.99
CA LEU A 381 1.75 -16.59 -17.91
C LEU A 381 2.01 -17.87 -18.73
N ALA A 382 1.12 -18.85 -18.65
CA ALA A 382 1.26 -20.11 -19.37
C ALA A 382 1.27 -19.94 -20.91
N ARG A 383 0.72 -18.85 -21.47
CA ARG A 383 0.79 -18.55 -22.92
C ARG A 383 2.21 -18.16 -23.36
N HIS A 384 3.03 -17.65 -22.44
CA HIS A 384 4.40 -17.24 -22.67
C HIS A 384 5.44 -18.35 -22.39
N LEU A 385 4.98 -19.56 -22.09
CA LEU A 385 5.81 -20.72 -21.87
C LEU A 385 5.63 -21.77 -22.96
N PRO A 386 6.70 -22.32 -23.55
CA PRO A 386 6.62 -23.45 -24.46
C PRO A 386 6.02 -24.70 -23.76
N PRO A 387 5.69 -25.78 -24.48
CA PRO A 387 5.05 -26.94 -23.88
C PRO A 387 5.82 -27.60 -22.72
N ASP A 388 7.14 -27.51 -22.73
CA ASP A 388 8.06 -28.00 -21.69
C ASP A 388 8.52 -26.89 -20.73
N GLY A 389 8.15 -25.63 -20.99
CA GLY A 389 8.44 -24.49 -20.14
C GLY A 389 7.79 -24.59 -18.76
N ARG A 390 8.44 -23.99 -17.78
CA ARG A 390 8.01 -24.02 -16.38
C ARG A 390 8.06 -22.64 -15.77
N PHE A 391 7.34 -22.48 -14.67
CA PHE A 391 7.52 -21.34 -13.80
C PHE A 391 7.61 -21.79 -12.34
N VAL A 392 8.13 -20.91 -11.51
CA VAL A 392 8.06 -20.99 -10.06
C VAL A 392 7.36 -19.76 -9.53
N VAL A 393 6.56 -19.92 -8.49
CA VAL A 393 5.93 -18.80 -7.78
C VAL A 393 6.17 -18.93 -6.28
N GLN A 394 6.56 -17.83 -5.63
CA GLN A 394 6.51 -17.71 -4.18
C GLN A 394 5.06 -17.81 -3.69
N SER A 395 4.81 -18.44 -2.56
CA SER A 395 3.45 -18.87 -2.19
C SER A 395 3.16 -18.74 -0.69
N THR A 396 3.77 -17.76 -0.02
CA THR A 396 3.63 -17.54 1.42
C THR A 396 4.00 -18.77 2.28
N SER A 397 3.61 -18.82 3.53
CA SER A 397 4.02 -19.88 4.47
C SER A 397 3.05 -21.06 4.50
N PRO A 398 3.48 -22.30 4.22
CA PRO A 398 2.62 -23.47 4.39
C PRO A 398 2.32 -23.80 5.86
N LEU A 399 3.09 -23.25 6.81
CA LEU A 399 2.90 -23.46 8.24
C LEU A 399 1.95 -22.40 8.82
N PHE A 400 2.23 -21.13 8.59
CA PHE A 400 1.49 -20.01 9.17
C PHE A 400 0.25 -19.62 8.37
N ALA A 401 0.29 -19.74 7.04
CA ALA A 401 -0.79 -19.40 6.11
C ALA A 401 -1.15 -20.61 5.23
N ARG A 402 -1.50 -21.72 5.88
CA ARG A 402 -1.68 -23.02 5.24
C ARG A 402 -2.74 -23.01 4.14
N LYS A 403 -3.90 -22.38 4.38
CA LYS A 403 -4.96 -22.29 3.36
C LYS A 403 -4.51 -21.41 2.19
N SER A 404 -3.81 -20.34 2.47
CA SER A 404 -3.28 -19.42 1.46
C SER A 404 -2.28 -20.14 0.56
N PHE A 405 -1.32 -20.88 1.13
CA PHE A 405 -0.36 -21.68 0.39
C PHE A 405 -1.06 -22.70 -0.54
N TRP A 406 -1.97 -23.52 0.02
CA TRP A 406 -2.68 -24.53 -0.75
C TRP A 406 -3.69 -23.95 -1.75
N CYS A 407 -4.18 -22.73 -1.52
CA CYS A 407 -4.98 -21.98 -2.48
C CYS A 407 -4.15 -21.59 -3.71
N VAL A 408 -2.88 -21.19 -3.57
CA VAL A 408 -1.99 -20.95 -4.72
C VAL A 408 -1.80 -22.25 -5.52
N VAL A 409 -1.50 -23.37 -4.86
CA VAL A 409 -1.38 -24.69 -5.50
C VAL A 409 -2.66 -25.05 -6.28
N GLN A 410 -3.81 -24.95 -5.62
CA GLN A 410 -5.12 -25.23 -6.23
C GLN A 410 -5.42 -24.32 -7.41
N THR A 411 -4.97 -23.05 -7.36
CA THR A 411 -5.20 -22.09 -8.44
C THR A 411 -4.34 -22.43 -9.67
N VAL A 412 -3.10 -22.83 -9.47
CA VAL A 412 -2.23 -23.32 -10.57
C VAL A 412 -2.87 -24.56 -11.22
N GLU A 413 -3.30 -25.55 -10.42
CA GLU A 413 -3.95 -26.77 -10.92
C GLU A 413 -5.26 -26.47 -11.69
N ALA A 414 -6.04 -25.48 -11.24
CA ALA A 414 -7.28 -25.06 -11.91
C ALA A 414 -7.04 -24.51 -13.32
N THR A 415 -5.82 -24.10 -13.67
CA THR A 415 -5.44 -23.70 -15.04
C THR A 415 -4.99 -24.86 -15.93
N ARG A 416 -5.20 -26.11 -15.49
CA ARG A 416 -4.76 -27.34 -16.16
C ARG A 416 -3.22 -27.50 -16.23
N LEU A 417 -2.53 -26.86 -15.35
CA LEU A 417 -1.10 -27.03 -15.13
C LEU A 417 -0.86 -28.03 -13.99
N LEU A 418 0.25 -28.71 -14.02
CA LEU A 418 0.72 -29.56 -12.93
C LEU A 418 1.47 -28.66 -11.93
N ALA A 419 1.13 -28.79 -10.67
CA ALA A 419 1.78 -28.04 -9.58
C ALA A 419 2.66 -28.99 -8.75
N SER A 420 3.86 -28.55 -8.44
CA SER A 420 4.79 -29.23 -7.55
C SER A 420 5.16 -28.29 -6.41
N PRO A 421 4.40 -28.35 -5.27
CA PRO A 421 4.67 -27.51 -4.12
C PRO A 421 5.92 -27.97 -3.35
N TYR A 422 6.64 -27.01 -2.76
CA TYR A 422 7.76 -27.27 -1.86
C TYR A 422 7.94 -26.09 -0.89
N HIS A 423 8.79 -26.24 0.10
CA HIS A 423 9.03 -25.22 1.12
C HIS A 423 10.48 -25.21 1.60
N VAL A 424 10.87 -24.11 2.23
CA VAL A 424 12.19 -23.92 2.84
C VAL A 424 12.07 -23.13 4.14
N TYR A 425 12.88 -23.44 5.11
CA TYR A 425 13.04 -22.61 6.29
C TYR A 425 13.98 -21.44 6.03
N VAL A 426 13.44 -20.21 6.11
CA VAL A 426 14.20 -18.95 6.04
C VAL A 426 14.13 -18.30 7.42
N PRO A 427 15.27 -18.11 8.13
CA PRO A 427 15.26 -17.63 9.52
C PRO A 427 14.45 -16.34 9.77
N ALA A 428 14.45 -15.42 8.79
CA ALA A 428 13.69 -14.16 8.87
C ALA A 428 12.17 -14.32 8.69
N PHE A 429 11.70 -15.39 8.00
CA PHE A 429 10.30 -15.62 7.65
C PHE A 429 9.69 -16.87 8.27
N GLY A 430 10.52 -17.81 8.77
CA GLY A 430 10.08 -19.17 9.10
C GLY A 430 9.96 -20.05 7.85
N GLU A 431 9.01 -21.00 7.87
CA GLU A 431 8.73 -21.87 6.74
C GLU A 431 8.07 -21.08 5.60
N TRP A 432 8.71 -21.09 4.42
CA TRP A 432 8.24 -20.37 3.24
C TRP A 432 8.00 -21.32 2.08
N GLY A 433 6.91 -21.11 1.36
CA GLY A 433 6.43 -22.01 0.34
C GLY A 433 6.63 -21.52 -1.09
N PHE A 434 6.80 -22.46 -2.00
CA PHE A 434 6.94 -22.22 -3.43
C PHE A 434 6.16 -23.28 -4.21
N VAL A 435 5.76 -22.92 -5.43
CA VAL A 435 5.09 -23.86 -6.34
C VAL A 435 5.78 -23.81 -7.72
N ILE A 436 6.30 -24.94 -8.19
CA ILE A 436 6.71 -25.09 -9.59
C ILE A 436 5.50 -25.49 -10.39
N GLY A 437 5.16 -24.73 -11.44
CA GLY A 437 4.07 -24.98 -12.36
C GLY A 437 4.55 -25.31 -13.78
N GLY A 438 3.83 -26.16 -14.49
CA GLY A 438 4.13 -26.49 -15.89
C GLY A 438 3.14 -27.48 -16.49
N ARG A 439 3.27 -27.74 -17.81
CA ARG A 439 2.37 -28.70 -18.51
C ARG A 439 2.85 -30.16 -18.40
N THR A 440 4.10 -30.38 -18.00
CA THR A 440 4.71 -31.71 -17.84
C THR A 440 5.09 -31.96 -16.38
N PRO A 441 5.12 -33.21 -15.90
CA PRO A 441 5.51 -33.51 -14.53
C PRO A 441 6.90 -32.96 -14.20
N TYR A 442 7.04 -32.33 -13.02
CA TYR A 442 8.33 -31.89 -12.53
C TYR A 442 9.23 -33.09 -12.20
N ARG A 443 10.50 -32.96 -12.56
CA ARG A 443 11.56 -33.90 -12.17
C ARG A 443 12.68 -33.09 -11.51
N GLN A 444 13.18 -33.58 -10.40
CA GLN A 444 14.29 -32.94 -9.72
C GLN A 444 15.53 -32.88 -10.62
N PRO A 445 16.29 -31.80 -10.56
CA PRO A 445 17.52 -31.66 -11.32
C PRO A 445 18.61 -32.66 -10.84
N THR A 446 19.47 -33.02 -11.73
CA THR A 446 20.66 -33.87 -11.44
C THR A 446 21.94 -33.07 -11.22
N THR A 447 21.87 -31.75 -11.48
CA THR A 447 23.01 -30.82 -11.31
C THR A 447 22.49 -29.49 -10.77
N LEU A 448 23.30 -28.85 -9.96
CA LEU A 448 23.07 -27.50 -9.43
C LEU A 448 24.33 -26.65 -9.69
N PRO A 449 24.22 -25.30 -9.73
CA PRO A 449 25.42 -24.45 -9.70
C PRO A 449 26.30 -24.74 -8.49
N SER A 450 27.62 -24.57 -8.64
CA SER A 450 28.61 -25.00 -7.64
C SER A 450 28.76 -24.01 -6.47
N ASP A 451 28.31 -22.79 -6.62
CA ASP A 451 28.50 -21.66 -5.68
C ASP A 451 27.27 -21.34 -4.81
N LEU A 452 26.41 -22.34 -4.58
CA LEU A 452 25.25 -22.22 -3.70
C LEU A 452 25.68 -22.33 -2.24
N ARG A 453 25.04 -21.52 -1.38
CA ARG A 453 25.34 -21.47 0.06
C ARG A 453 24.47 -22.43 0.88
N PHE A 454 23.29 -22.73 0.39
CA PHE A 454 22.27 -23.52 1.11
C PHE A 454 21.89 -24.81 0.36
N LEU A 455 21.53 -24.69 -0.92
CA LEU A 455 20.91 -25.78 -1.65
C LEU A 455 21.96 -26.77 -2.18
N THR A 456 21.73 -28.05 -1.93
CA THR A 456 22.50 -29.15 -2.46
C THR A 456 21.60 -30.22 -3.09
N LEU A 457 22.14 -31.13 -3.92
CA LEU A 457 21.35 -32.23 -4.46
C LEU A 457 20.83 -33.17 -3.37
N ASP A 458 21.52 -33.28 -2.24
CA ASP A 458 21.11 -34.13 -1.12
C ASP A 458 19.96 -33.50 -0.32
N THR A 459 19.96 -32.18 -0.14
CA THR A 459 18.92 -31.46 0.61
C THR A 459 17.69 -31.12 -0.23
N LEU A 460 17.81 -31.05 -1.54
CA LEU A 460 16.72 -30.69 -2.45
C LEU A 460 15.47 -31.59 -2.29
N PRO A 461 15.55 -32.92 -2.16
CA PRO A 461 14.35 -33.76 -1.97
C PRO A 461 13.58 -33.46 -0.69
N GLU A 462 14.24 -33.00 0.37
CA GLU A 462 13.64 -32.69 1.67
C GLU A 462 12.67 -31.51 1.57
N LEU A 463 12.93 -30.55 0.65
CA LEU A 463 12.05 -29.41 0.44
C LEU A 463 10.64 -29.79 -0.03
N PHE A 464 10.48 -30.96 -0.65
CA PHE A 464 9.18 -31.46 -1.15
C PHE A 464 8.44 -32.33 -0.14
N THR A 465 8.92 -32.43 1.11
CA THR A 465 8.34 -33.26 2.16
C THR A 465 7.58 -32.39 3.15
N PHE A 466 6.26 -32.51 3.18
CA PHE A 466 5.38 -31.74 4.07
C PHE A 466 5.03 -32.53 5.32
N PRO A 467 5.36 -32.04 6.54
CA PRO A 467 4.88 -32.64 7.78
C PRO A 467 3.37 -32.47 7.93
N PRO A 468 2.70 -33.22 8.87
CA PRO A 468 1.24 -33.27 8.98
C PRO A 468 0.54 -31.94 9.13
N ASP A 469 1.16 -30.96 9.82
CA ASP A 469 0.64 -29.63 10.08
C ASP A 469 0.72 -28.70 8.85
N MET A 470 1.52 -29.05 7.85
CA MET A 470 1.66 -28.32 6.58
C MET A 470 1.04 -29.04 5.38
N GLN A 471 0.51 -30.27 5.55
CA GLN A 471 -0.12 -31.02 4.48
C GLN A 471 -1.33 -30.34 3.87
N ARG A 472 -1.70 -30.76 2.65
CA ARG A 472 -2.80 -30.19 1.86
C ARG A 472 -4.12 -30.16 2.64
N VAL A 473 -4.80 -29.02 2.53
CA VAL A 473 -6.15 -28.81 3.04
C VAL A 473 -7.10 -28.46 1.90
N PRO A 474 -8.42 -28.75 2.04
CA PRO A 474 -9.41 -28.34 1.05
C PRO A 474 -9.50 -26.81 0.98
N VAL A 475 -9.34 -26.24 -0.21
CA VAL A 475 -9.41 -24.80 -0.48
C VAL A 475 -10.00 -24.56 -1.86
N GLU A 476 -10.51 -23.36 -2.09
CA GLU A 476 -10.98 -22.92 -3.39
C GLU A 476 -9.81 -22.38 -4.24
N ALA A 477 -9.96 -22.41 -5.57
CA ALA A 477 -9.05 -21.73 -6.46
C ALA A 477 -9.30 -20.22 -6.44
N ASN A 478 -8.23 -19.44 -6.55
CA ASN A 478 -8.32 -17.99 -6.58
C ASN A 478 -8.68 -17.48 -7.99
N HIS A 479 -9.87 -16.92 -8.13
CA HIS A 479 -10.35 -16.32 -9.37
C HIS A 479 -10.33 -14.79 -9.29
N LEU A 480 -10.22 -14.12 -10.44
CA LEU A 480 -10.12 -12.66 -10.51
C LEU A 480 -11.32 -11.93 -9.85
N ASN A 481 -12.52 -12.52 -9.94
CA ASN A 481 -13.75 -11.94 -9.37
C ASN A 481 -14.00 -12.27 -7.90
N THR A 482 -13.41 -13.34 -7.35
CA THR A 482 -13.64 -13.78 -5.96
C THR A 482 -12.48 -13.43 -5.04
N GLN A 483 -11.26 -13.51 -5.58
CA GLN A 483 -10.00 -13.27 -4.88
C GLN A 483 -9.98 -13.88 -3.47
N VAL A 484 -10.38 -15.14 -3.36
CA VAL A 484 -10.51 -15.88 -2.10
C VAL A 484 -9.19 -15.97 -1.34
N LEU A 485 -8.07 -15.94 -2.05
CA LEU A 485 -6.73 -15.99 -1.48
C LEU A 485 -6.46 -14.83 -0.53
N VAL A 486 -6.90 -13.60 -0.88
CA VAL A 486 -6.76 -12.43 -0.02
C VAL A 486 -7.46 -12.66 1.33
N ARG A 487 -8.69 -13.22 1.29
CA ARG A 487 -9.43 -13.53 2.53
C ARG A 487 -8.76 -14.60 3.38
N TYR A 488 -8.20 -15.66 2.75
CA TYR A 488 -7.46 -16.69 3.48
C TYR A 488 -6.21 -16.08 4.13
N TYR A 489 -5.46 -15.27 3.39
CA TYR A 489 -4.26 -14.61 3.86
C TYR A 489 -4.54 -13.73 5.09
N GLU A 490 -5.53 -12.86 5.01
CA GLU A 490 -5.95 -11.99 6.12
C GLU A 490 -6.35 -12.77 7.36
N GLN A 491 -7.20 -13.80 7.21
CA GLN A 491 -7.67 -14.61 8.34
C GLN A 491 -6.54 -15.36 9.05
N GLU A 492 -5.53 -15.83 8.32
CA GLU A 492 -4.43 -16.61 8.87
C GLU A 492 -3.37 -15.71 9.52
N TRP A 493 -3.01 -14.60 8.90
CA TRP A 493 -2.03 -13.67 9.45
C TRP A 493 -2.58 -12.79 10.59
N ASP A 494 -3.85 -12.41 10.58
CA ASP A 494 -4.50 -11.73 11.73
C ASP A 494 -4.45 -12.59 13.01
N GLY A 495 -4.45 -13.92 12.86
CA GLY A 495 -4.34 -14.86 13.99
C GLY A 495 -2.95 -14.89 14.64
N ILE A 496 -1.90 -14.51 13.92
CA ILE A 496 -0.50 -14.51 14.37
C ILE A 496 -0.12 -13.18 15.01
N ASN A 497 -0.68 -12.07 14.51
CA ASN A 497 -0.40 -10.71 14.97
C ASN A 497 -1.21 -10.32 16.22
N ARG A 498 -1.98 -11.25 16.81
CA ARG A 498 -2.68 -11.10 18.09
C ARG A 498 -1.93 -11.82 19.21
#